data_7628da0e9e5222eb77952778926d6513
#
_entry.id   7628da0e9e5222eb77952778926d6513
#
_cell.length_a   1.000
_cell.length_b   1.000
_cell.length_c   1.000
_cell.angle_alpha   90.00
_cell.angle_beta   90.00
_cell.angle_gamma   90.00
#
_symmetry.space_group_name_H-M   'P 1'
#
loop_
_entity.id
_entity.type
_entity.pdbx_description
1 polymer ?
#
loop_
_entity_poly.entity_id
_entity_poly.type
_entity_poly.pdbx_seq_one_letter_code
_entity_poly.pdbx_strand_id
1 'polypeptide(L)'
;MTSMRGTKPLFTFAVVGDTHVNPRDDFSPSPWQTNKLANLRAQAVVAQINALEPDFVVHLGDMIHPLPGSTDYDEAAGRFREIFGALKMPLHVVPGNHDLGDKPTGWTPAAHVDQTALSTYRGKFGDDHYAFEHADCRFLIVNDEIFNTGLAAEERQWQWLEKEMASKQRKFVFTHYPPFLQATDEVEHYDNLAEPGRTRFLDMLRDRAEAVYCGHVHNFFYNRIGTTDLYVAPATSAVRHDYADMFSLAPEAETDHGRDQRSKLGFFLVEVYATHHVTHFIHSWGETDAAGASKDTSRPVASPIGDCSPIGVDLRVGWSDIHSVAFAGAVDEFNRKPVRNDYLILALWELGMRHLRVPVRDLIDPNYAGRVRDLGSRGHRFTVFSYELPNCAVQEQISAMSGFVEALEITCRMEDLEDIAKKASDSTIAGNVPIFLSKLRLSADAAHDGNRFAHFIRHGFRVGEHDLAEAFDVVRNSALTGLVFSIPEAVPASENIASIDQIAKNEQICAHVHVQLAGEDPAVELTEETRTRGRVEEAAKAAWDASEKLRVILDTFCDHDRGYFPRIGLVDRRYDLRSAGKTLKRLVEERAHANSAAH
;
A
#
# COMPACT_ATOMS: atom_id res chain seq x y z
N MET A 1 -21.63 6.05 -6.09
CA MET A 1 -21.39 5.85 -4.65
C MET A 1 -21.19 7.21 -4.04
N THR A 2 -22.12 7.64 -3.18
CA THR A 2 -22.04 8.86 -2.40
C THR A 2 -20.71 8.89 -1.64
N SER A 3 -20.06 10.04 -1.63
CA SER A 3 -18.87 10.35 -0.83
C SER A 3 -18.98 9.74 0.56
N MET A 4 -18.05 8.89 0.96
CA MET A 4 -17.93 8.36 2.32
C MET A 4 -17.52 9.43 3.35
N ARG A 5 -17.51 10.69 2.94
CA ARG A 5 -17.22 11.85 3.79
C ARG A 5 -18.42 12.14 4.68
N GLY A 6 -18.25 11.98 5.97
CA GLY A 6 -19.21 12.43 6.98
C GLY A 6 -19.68 11.42 8.02
N THR A 7 -19.31 10.15 7.90
CA THR A 7 -19.58 9.19 8.98
C THR A 7 -18.37 9.10 9.90
N LYS A 8 -18.57 9.47 11.17
CA LYS A 8 -17.57 9.23 12.22
C LYS A 8 -17.36 7.72 12.36
N PRO A 9 -16.13 7.21 12.54
CA PRO A 9 -15.92 5.81 12.88
C PRO A 9 -16.67 5.46 14.17
N LEU A 10 -17.15 4.24 14.26
CA LEU A 10 -17.78 3.71 15.47
C LEU A 10 -16.77 3.65 16.61
N PHE A 11 -15.56 3.21 16.29
CA PHE A 11 -14.41 3.16 17.18
C PHE A 11 -13.11 3.05 16.37
N THR A 12 -11.98 3.17 17.07
CA THR A 12 -10.64 3.02 16.49
C THR A 12 -9.81 2.08 17.34
N PHE A 13 -8.88 1.35 16.73
CA PHE A 13 -7.88 0.57 17.46
C PHE A 13 -6.51 0.66 16.77
N ALA A 14 -5.44 0.50 17.55
CA ALA A 14 -4.09 0.44 17.02
C ALA A 14 -3.61 -1.01 16.93
N VAL A 15 -2.82 -1.30 15.89
CA VAL A 15 -2.16 -2.60 15.68
C VAL A 15 -0.67 -2.37 15.56
N VAL A 16 0.10 -2.88 16.51
CA VAL A 16 1.55 -2.74 16.58
C VAL A 16 2.19 -4.13 16.66
N GLY A 17 3.38 -4.33 16.11
CA GLY A 17 4.09 -5.60 16.19
C GLY A 17 5.60 -5.44 16.22
N ASP A 18 6.27 -6.52 16.54
CA ASP A 18 7.71 -6.69 16.37
C ASP A 18 8.51 -5.55 17.03
N THR A 19 8.18 -5.27 18.28
CA THR A 19 8.85 -4.22 19.06
C THR A 19 10.21 -4.65 19.58
N HIS A 20 10.43 -5.95 19.72
CA HIS A 20 11.69 -6.55 20.14
C HIS A 20 12.37 -5.82 21.31
N VAL A 21 11.62 -5.57 22.36
CA VAL A 21 12.13 -4.88 23.56
C VAL A 21 13.31 -5.64 24.15
N ASN A 22 14.40 -4.93 24.36
CA ASN A 22 15.60 -5.46 24.97
C ASN A 22 15.50 -5.46 26.52
N PRO A 23 16.28 -6.28 27.23
CA PRO A 23 16.29 -6.29 28.68
C PRO A 23 16.71 -4.94 29.27
N ARG A 24 17.61 -4.22 28.61
CA ARG A 24 18.14 -2.93 29.03
C ARG A 24 18.24 -1.96 27.85
N ASP A 25 18.14 -0.68 28.15
CA ASP A 25 18.46 0.37 27.18
C ASP A 25 19.95 0.27 26.77
N ASP A 26 20.28 0.68 25.55
CA ASP A 26 21.62 0.63 24.96
C ASP A 26 22.24 -0.78 24.82
N PHE A 27 21.48 -1.83 25.05
CA PHE A 27 21.91 -3.21 24.92
C PHE A 27 21.00 -3.96 23.93
N SER A 28 21.60 -4.85 23.15
CA SER A 28 20.88 -5.88 22.41
C SER A 28 21.78 -7.09 22.24
N PRO A 29 21.26 -8.31 22.38
CA PRO A 29 22.02 -9.53 22.02
C PRO A 29 22.28 -9.63 20.50
N SER A 30 21.56 -8.86 19.69
CA SER A 30 21.79 -8.76 18.26
C SER A 30 23.07 -7.97 17.92
N PRO A 31 23.84 -8.37 16.89
CA PRO A 31 25.04 -7.65 16.46
C PRO A 31 24.77 -6.27 15.87
N TRP A 32 23.53 -6.00 15.45
CA TRP A 32 23.15 -4.78 14.74
C TRP A 32 22.92 -3.60 15.70
N GLN A 33 23.47 -2.42 15.34
CA GLN A 33 23.33 -1.22 16.19
C GLN A 33 21.88 -0.75 16.28
N THR A 34 21.12 -0.88 15.17
CA THR A 34 19.69 -0.55 15.11
C THR A 34 18.87 -1.25 16.21
N ASN A 35 19.20 -2.51 16.54
CA ASN A 35 18.45 -3.26 17.52
C ASN A 35 18.57 -2.68 18.94
N LYS A 36 19.60 -1.90 19.24
CA LYS A 36 19.74 -1.18 20.52
C LYS A 36 18.72 -0.05 20.68
N LEU A 37 18.12 0.40 19.58
CA LEU A 37 17.12 1.47 19.57
C LEU A 37 15.70 0.96 19.91
N ALA A 38 15.49 -0.35 20.02
CA ALA A 38 14.17 -0.96 20.15
C ALA A 38 13.36 -0.39 21.33
N ASN A 39 13.98 -0.23 22.50
CA ASN A 39 13.31 0.30 23.68
C ASN A 39 12.88 1.77 23.49
N LEU A 40 13.73 2.62 22.94
CA LEU A 40 13.39 4.01 22.64
C LEU A 40 12.28 4.12 21.61
N ARG A 41 12.31 3.28 20.58
CA ARG A 41 11.27 3.19 19.56
C ARG A 41 9.94 2.73 20.14
N ALA A 42 9.95 1.71 21.00
CA ALA A 42 8.75 1.24 21.70
C ALA A 42 8.15 2.35 22.57
N GLN A 43 8.97 3.11 23.31
CA GLN A 43 8.52 4.26 24.11
C GLN A 43 7.90 5.36 23.22
N ALA A 44 8.52 5.68 22.08
CA ALA A 44 7.99 6.65 21.13
C ALA A 44 6.63 6.19 20.54
N VAL A 45 6.51 4.91 20.20
CA VAL A 45 5.25 4.30 19.70
C VAL A 45 4.15 4.40 20.76
N VAL A 46 4.44 4.06 22.02
CA VAL A 46 3.47 4.21 23.11
C VAL A 46 3.02 5.67 23.28
N ALA A 47 3.94 6.62 23.17
CA ALA A 47 3.60 8.05 23.21
C ALA A 47 2.70 8.47 22.05
N GLN A 48 2.99 8.01 20.82
CA GLN A 48 2.16 8.27 19.64
C GLN A 48 0.77 7.66 19.77
N ILE A 49 0.68 6.40 20.21
CA ILE A 49 -0.61 5.72 20.41
C ILE A 49 -1.44 6.47 21.47
N ASN A 50 -0.81 6.89 22.56
CA ASN A 50 -1.49 7.69 23.60
C ASN A 50 -2.00 9.04 23.09
N ALA A 51 -1.34 9.64 22.10
CA ALA A 51 -1.78 10.88 21.46
C ALA A 51 -2.91 10.66 20.44
N LEU A 52 -2.95 9.49 19.80
CA LEU A 52 -4.00 9.09 18.86
C LEU A 52 -5.29 8.67 19.57
N GLU A 53 -5.20 8.27 20.83
CA GLU A 53 -6.34 7.87 21.67
C GLU A 53 -7.26 6.81 21.04
N PRO A 54 -6.71 5.65 20.53
CA PRO A 54 -7.58 4.56 20.10
C PRO A 54 -8.30 3.94 21.29
N ASP A 55 -9.39 3.21 21.03
CA ASP A 55 -10.16 2.54 22.09
C ASP A 55 -9.37 1.41 22.77
N PHE A 56 -8.51 0.73 22.01
CA PHE A 56 -7.60 -0.31 22.50
C PHE A 56 -6.42 -0.51 21.53
N VAL A 57 -5.44 -1.32 21.96
CA VAL A 57 -4.24 -1.68 21.19
C VAL A 57 -4.14 -3.19 21.10
N VAL A 58 -3.75 -3.72 19.92
CA VAL A 58 -3.35 -5.11 19.74
C VAL A 58 -1.88 -5.16 19.32
N HIS A 59 -1.08 -5.92 20.07
CA HIS A 59 0.31 -6.21 19.75
C HIS A 59 0.42 -7.57 19.08
N LEU A 60 1.03 -7.64 17.90
CA LEU A 60 1.06 -8.81 17.03
C LEU A 60 2.16 -9.85 17.36
N GLY A 61 2.77 -9.77 18.53
CA GLY A 61 3.86 -10.66 18.92
C GLY A 61 5.24 -10.06 18.67
N ASP A 62 6.26 -10.84 19.03
CA ASP A 62 7.65 -10.39 19.10
C ASP A 62 7.78 -9.11 19.95
N MET A 63 7.16 -9.21 21.12
CA MET A 63 7.16 -8.15 22.13
C MET A 63 8.57 -7.89 22.65
N ILE A 64 9.34 -8.95 22.84
CA ILE A 64 10.71 -8.91 23.37
C ILE A 64 11.72 -9.52 22.39
N HIS A 65 12.98 -9.13 22.51
CA HIS A 65 14.04 -9.64 21.62
C HIS A 65 14.66 -10.96 22.06
N PRO A 66 14.92 -11.20 23.37
CA PRO A 66 15.46 -12.47 23.84
C PRO A 66 14.49 -13.64 23.65
N LEU A 67 15.02 -14.78 23.18
CA LEU A 67 14.24 -16.00 22.96
C LEU A 67 13.91 -16.73 24.28
N PRO A 68 12.86 -17.53 24.33
CA PRO A 68 12.54 -18.37 25.51
C PRO A 68 13.73 -19.21 25.96
N GLY A 69 13.94 -19.26 27.25
CA GLY A 69 15.06 -19.96 27.87
C GLY A 69 16.39 -19.20 27.93
N SER A 70 16.47 -18.01 27.34
CA SER A 70 17.63 -17.13 27.54
C SER A 70 17.61 -16.48 28.92
N THR A 71 18.79 -16.16 29.45
CA THR A 71 18.94 -15.52 30.77
C THR A 71 18.27 -14.17 30.89
N ASP A 72 18.16 -13.45 29.79
CA ASP A 72 17.65 -12.08 29.74
C ASP A 72 16.13 -12.01 29.41
N TYR A 73 15.47 -13.16 29.20
CA TYR A 73 14.06 -13.23 28.83
C TYR A 73 13.13 -12.56 29.87
N ASP A 74 13.34 -12.87 31.15
CA ASP A 74 12.51 -12.33 32.23
C ASP A 74 12.69 -10.83 32.41
N GLU A 75 13.92 -10.33 32.24
CA GLU A 75 14.23 -8.91 32.33
C GLU A 75 13.58 -8.15 31.17
N ALA A 76 13.67 -8.66 29.93
CA ALA A 76 13.04 -8.09 28.77
C ALA A 76 11.50 -8.08 28.88
N ALA A 77 10.89 -9.17 29.38
CA ALA A 77 9.45 -9.22 29.64
C ALA A 77 9.02 -8.19 30.70
N GLY A 78 9.85 -7.97 31.72
CA GLY A 78 9.66 -6.90 32.69
C GLY A 78 9.70 -5.52 32.05
N ARG A 79 10.69 -5.28 31.19
CA ARG A 79 10.87 -4.01 30.47
C ARG A 79 9.73 -3.73 29.50
N PHE A 80 9.25 -4.75 28.77
CA PHE A 80 8.07 -4.62 27.91
C PHE A 80 6.84 -4.16 28.71
N ARG A 81 6.56 -4.81 29.85
CA ARG A 81 5.44 -4.43 30.72
C ARG A 81 5.57 -3.02 31.27
N GLU A 82 6.78 -2.55 31.57
CA GLU A 82 7.04 -1.18 32.00
C GLU A 82 6.70 -0.18 30.88
N ILE A 83 7.23 -0.41 29.64
CA ILE A 83 7.02 0.49 28.50
C ILE A 83 5.55 0.52 28.09
N PHE A 84 4.95 -0.64 27.85
CA PHE A 84 3.56 -0.74 27.38
C PHE A 84 2.53 -0.53 28.49
N GLY A 85 2.93 -0.65 29.75
CA GLY A 85 2.12 -0.25 30.91
C GLY A 85 1.83 1.26 30.97
N ALA A 86 2.54 2.08 30.18
CA ALA A 86 2.26 3.50 30.03
C ALA A 86 1.13 3.82 29.01
N LEU A 87 0.56 2.83 28.33
CA LEU A 87 -0.63 3.00 27.51
C LEU A 87 -1.83 3.41 28.36
N LYS A 88 -2.64 4.33 27.83
CA LYS A 88 -3.86 4.84 28.49
C LYS A 88 -5.11 4.01 28.20
N MET A 89 -5.02 3.05 27.31
CA MET A 89 -6.09 2.18 26.85
C MET A 89 -5.70 0.70 27.00
N PRO A 90 -6.66 -0.24 26.92
CA PRO A 90 -6.36 -1.67 27.01
C PRO A 90 -5.36 -2.15 25.96
N LEU A 91 -4.47 -3.05 26.37
CA LEU A 91 -3.54 -3.75 25.49
C LEU A 91 -3.92 -5.24 25.42
N HIS A 92 -4.03 -5.75 24.20
CA HIS A 92 -4.17 -7.17 23.88
C HIS A 92 -2.90 -7.64 23.17
N VAL A 93 -2.42 -8.84 23.47
CA VAL A 93 -1.15 -9.34 22.93
C VAL A 93 -1.34 -10.70 22.25
N VAL A 94 -0.69 -10.87 21.12
CA VAL A 94 -0.52 -12.13 20.38
C VAL A 94 0.86 -12.68 20.75
N PRO A 95 1.04 -13.99 20.96
CA PRO A 95 2.37 -14.57 21.07
C PRO A 95 3.12 -14.47 19.75
N GLY A 96 4.42 -14.11 19.79
CA GLY A 96 5.34 -14.23 18.66
C GLY A 96 6.43 -15.27 18.95
N ASN A 97 7.23 -15.59 17.94
CA ASN A 97 8.25 -16.63 18.10
C ASN A 97 9.37 -16.22 19.08
N HIS A 98 9.65 -14.95 19.24
CA HIS A 98 10.56 -14.49 20.29
C HIS A 98 9.93 -14.60 21.68
N ASP A 99 8.61 -14.53 21.80
CA ASP A 99 7.91 -14.61 23.08
C ASP A 99 7.67 -16.07 23.53
N LEU A 100 7.46 -16.99 22.57
CA LEU A 100 6.97 -18.34 22.85
C LEU A 100 7.86 -19.46 22.29
N GLY A 101 8.62 -19.21 21.23
CA GLY A 101 9.39 -20.19 20.45
C GLY A 101 8.88 -20.33 19.03
N ASP A 102 9.72 -20.88 18.15
CA ASP A 102 9.42 -21.01 16.73
C ASP A 102 8.42 -22.13 16.43
N LYS A 103 7.75 -22.03 15.28
CA LYS A 103 6.92 -23.10 14.71
C LYS A 103 7.73 -24.40 14.50
N PRO A 104 7.09 -25.58 14.50
CA PRO A 104 7.79 -26.88 14.52
C PRO A 104 8.35 -27.27 13.16
N THR A 105 9.40 -26.62 12.71
CA THR A 105 10.14 -26.96 11.49
C THR A 105 11.60 -27.22 11.82
N GLY A 106 12.26 -28.14 11.11
CA GLY A 106 13.63 -28.55 11.41
C GLY A 106 14.72 -27.53 11.11
N TRP A 107 14.35 -26.33 10.63
CA TRP A 107 15.26 -25.30 10.13
C TRP A 107 15.03 -23.89 10.71
N THR A 108 14.16 -23.77 11.71
CA THR A 108 13.97 -22.50 12.42
C THR A 108 15.12 -22.21 13.39
N PRO A 109 15.49 -20.94 13.60
CA PRO A 109 16.65 -20.57 14.40
C PRO A 109 16.47 -20.75 15.92
N ALA A 110 15.24 -20.71 16.41
CA ALA A 110 14.94 -20.87 17.85
C ALA A 110 14.41 -22.28 18.16
N ALA A 111 14.29 -22.57 19.46
CA ALA A 111 13.63 -23.80 19.91
C ALA A 111 12.14 -23.75 19.57
N HIS A 112 11.58 -24.89 19.19
CA HIS A 112 10.16 -25.02 18.90
C HIS A 112 9.32 -24.88 20.18
N VAL A 113 8.08 -24.43 19.98
CA VAL A 113 7.12 -24.33 21.06
C VAL A 113 6.87 -25.69 21.71
N ASP A 114 6.97 -25.74 23.03
CA ASP A 114 6.61 -26.88 23.86
C ASP A 114 5.69 -26.47 25.03
N GLN A 115 5.27 -27.43 25.83
CA GLN A 115 4.41 -27.19 26.99
C GLN A 115 5.05 -26.27 28.04
N THR A 116 6.37 -26.28 28.17
CA THR A 116 7.12 -25.45 29.11
C THR A 116 7.11 -24.00 28.64
N ALA A 117 7.40 -23.76 27.35
CA ALA A 117 7.35 -22.45 26.73
C ALA A 117 5.94 -21.82 26.85
N LEU A 118 4.87 -22.59 26.56
CA LEU A 118 3.49 -22.15 26.77
C LEU A 118 3.21 -21.75 28.22
N SER A 119 3.68 -22.52 29.18
CA SER A 119 3.48 -22.21 30.61
C SER A 119 4.24 -20.95 31.02
N THR A 120 5.45 -20.78 30.52
CA THR A 120 6.28 -19.59 30.74
C THR A 120 5.61 -18.36 30.15
N TYR A 121 5.18 -18.41 28.90
CA TYR A 121 4.47 -17.31 28.24
C TYR A 121 3.23 -16.89 29.03
N ARG A 122 2.36 -17.86 29.36
CA ARG A 122 1.14 -17.59 30.14
C ARG A 122 1.41 -16.94 31.50
N GLY A 123 2.50 -17.33 32.15
CA GLY A 123 2.94 -16.73 33.42
C GLY A 123 3.41 -15.29 33.28
N LYS A 124 3.87 -14.87 32.08
CA LYS A 124 4.42 -13.53 31.84
C LYS A 124 3.43 -12.59 31.16
N PHE A 125 2.68 -13.08 30.17
CA PHE A 125 1.89 -12.23 29.28
C PHE A 125 0.37 -12.53 29.34
N GLY A 126 -0.05 -13.59 30.02
CA GLY A 126 -1.46 -13.99 30.12
C GLY A 126 -1.85 -15.08 29.13
N ASP A 127 -3.15 -15.20 28.86
CA ASP A 127 -3.67 -16.22 27.95
C ASP A 127 -3.07 -16.08 26.55
N ASP A 128 -2.69 -17.21 25.95
CA ASP A 128 -2.03 -17.26 24.64
C ASP A 128 -3.01 -17.18 23.46
N HIS A 129 -4.30 -17.47 23.67
CA HIS A 129 -5.36 -17.27 22.70
C HIS A 129 -6.68 -16.98 23.42
N TYR A 130 -7.45 -16.05 22.90
CA TYR A 130 -8.73 -15.66 23.46
C TYR A 130 -9.52 -14.76 22.48
N ALA A 131 -10.79 -14.48 22.81
CA ALA A 131 -11.58 -13.52 22.11
C ALA A 131 -12.12 -12.45 23.07
N PHE A 132 -12.30 -11.24 22.55
CA PHE A 132 -12.99 -10.17 23.25
C PHE A 132 -13.96 -9.45 22.30
N GLU A 133 -14.85 -8.66 22.87
CA GLU A 133 -15.85 -7.90 22.11
C GLU A 133 -15.62 -6.40 22.31
N HIS A 134 -15.84 -5.64 21.24
CA HIS A 134 -15.94 -4.19 21.28
C HIS A 134 -16.92 -3.72 20.21
N ALA A 135 -17.93 -2.92 20.61
CA ALA A 135 -18.94 -2.33 19.71
C ALA A 135 -19.49 -3.31 18.65
N ASP A 136 -20.05 -4.44 19.08
CA ASP A 136 -20.66 -5.50 18.25
C ASP A 136 -19.69 -6.24 17.30
N CYS A 137 -18.41 -5.97 17.36
CA CYS A 137 -17.37 -6.72 16.67
C CYS A 137 -16.68 -7.72 17.60
N ARG A 138 -16.21 -8.82 17.02
CA ARG A 138 -15.47 -9.88 17.72
C ARG A 138 -14.00 -9.81 17.30
N PHE A 139 -13.10 -9.82 18.27
CA PHE A 139 -11.65 -9.73 18.12
C PHE A 139 -11.03 -11.03 18.61
N LEU A 140 -10.28 -11.72 17.74
CA LEU A 140 -9.73 -13.04 18.00
C LEU A 140 -8.20 -12.94 18.06
N ILE A 141 -7.64 -13.21 19.23
CA ILE A 141 -6.20 -13.39 19.43
C ILE A 141 -5.89 -14.87 19.21
N VAL A 142 -5.09 -15.20 18.22
CA VAL A 142 -4.77 -16.56 17.81
C VAL A 142 -3.28 -16.80 18.00
N ASN A 143 -2.94 -17.87 18.68
CA ASN A 143 -1.57 -18.36 18.85
C ASN A 143 -1.23 -19.32 17.71
N ASP A 144 -0.68 -18.81 16.65
CA ASP A 144 -0.32 -19.62 15.48
C ASP A 144 1.04 -20.32 15.61
N GLU A 145 1.84 -19.99 16.63
CA GLU A 145 3.08 -20.66 16.96
C GLU A 145 2.87 -22.13 17.33
N ILE A 146 1.68 -22.47 17.86
CA ILE A 146 1.37 -23.86 18.22
C ILE A 146 0.82 -24.70 17.08
N PHE A 147 0.59 -24.13 15.91
CA PHE A 147 0.09 -24.89 14.76
C PHE A 147 1.10 -25.97 14.33
N ASN A 148 0.58 -27.17 14.07
CA ASN A 148 1.35 -28.36 13.68
C ASN A 148 2.30 -28.91 14.78
N THR A 149 2.18 -28.46 16.03
CA THR A 149 3.00 -28.96 17.14
C THR A 149 2.54 -30.32 17.67
N GLY A 150 1.27 -30.69 17.45
CA GLY A 150 0.65 -31.85 18.06
C GLY A 150 0.37 -31.72 19.57
N LEU A 151 0.55 -30.53 20.13
CA LEU A 151 0.23 -30.25 21.54
C LEU A 151 -1.29 -30.29 21.76
N ALA A 152 -1.70 -30.75 22.95
CA ALA A 152 -3.11 -30.72 23.34
C ALA A 152 -3.71 -29.29 23.35
N ALA A 153 -2.87 -28.27 23.47
CA ALA A 153 -3.24 -26.86 23.37
C ALA A 153 -3.67 -26.49 21.94
N GLU A 154 -2.98 -27.02 20.93
CA GLU A 154 -3.32 -26.79 19.53
C GLU A 154 -4.74 -27.30 19.21
N GLU A 155 -5.06 -28.53 19.55
CA GLU A 155 -6.37 -29.09 19.26
C GLU A 155 -7.49 -28.33 19.99
N ARG A 156 -7.27 -27.90 21.24
CA ARG A 156 -8.23 -27.05 21.96
C ARG A 156 -8.42 -25.71 21.27
N GLN A 157 -7.35 -25.10 20.77
CA GLN A 157 -7.42 -23.83 20.05
C GLN A 157 -8.20 -23.98 18.74
N TRP A 158 -7.96 -25.07 17.99
CA TRP A 158 -8.71 -25.33 16.75
C TRP A 158 -10.21 -25.46 17.00
N GLN A 159 -10.61 -26.21 18.03
CA GLN A 159 -12.02 -26.36 18.40
C GLN A 159 -12.64 -25.03 18.84
N TRP A 160 -11.89 -24.23 19.60
CA TRP A 160 -12.32 -22.89 20.00
C TRP A 160 -12.46 -21.98 18.77
N LEU A 161 -11.48 -21.94 17.87
CA LEU A 161 -11.48 -21.09 16.69
C LEU A 161 -12.63 -21.44 15.72
N GLU A 162 -12.92 -22.73 15.51
CA GLU A 162 -14.08 -23.17 14.72
C GLU A 162 -15.39 -22.63 15.29
N LYS A 163 -15.54 -22.65 16.60
CA LYS A 163 -16.73 -22.10 17.28
C LYS A 163 -16.82 -20.59 17.11
N GLU A 164 -15.71 -19.88 17.29
CA GLU A 164 -15.68 -18.41 17.14
C GLU A 164 -15.99 -18.00 15.69
N MET A 165 -15.39 -18.70 14.71
CA MET A 165 -15.60 -18.41 13.29
C MET A 165 -17.01 -18.73 12.79
N ALA A 166 -17.77 -19.57 13.48
CA ALA A 166 -19.17 -19.86 13.18
C ALA A 166 -20.13 -18.70 13.55
N SER A 167 -19.71 -17.79 14.42
CA SER A 167 -20.50 -16.60 14.78
C SER A 167 -20.76 -15.71 13.56
N LYS A 168 -21.89 -14.99 13.54
CA LYS A 168 -22.26 -14.01 12.49
C LYS A 168 -21.71 -12.59 12.75
N GLN A 169 -21.10 -12.34 13.90
CA GLN A 169 -20.50 -11.04 14.21
C GLN A 169 -19.39 -10.72 13.22
N ARG A 170 -19.15 -9.43 12.99
CA ARG A 170 -17.94 -8.95 12.29
C ARG A 170 -16.71 -9.36 13.11
N LYS A 171 -15.69 -9.90 12.46
CA LYS A 171 -14.52 -10.43 13.14
C LYS A 171 -13.25 -9.80 12.62
N PHE A 172 -12.36 -9.48 13.55
CA PHE A 172 -10.97 -9.14 13.30
C PHE A 172 -10.08 -10.20 13.95
N VAL A 173 -9.13 -10.75 13.21
CA VAL A 173 -8.26 -11.84 13.65
C VAL A 173 -6.83 -11.33 13.70
N PHE A 174 -6.11 -11.69 14.76
CA PHE A 174 -4.72 -11.29 15.00
C PHE A 174 -3.88 -12.51 15.26
N THR A 175 -2.76 -12.61 14.55
CA THR A 175 -1.81 -13.71 14.61
C THR A 175 -0.41 -13.17 14.41
N HIS A 176 0.63 -13.95 14.69
CA HIS A 176 2.00 -13.49 14.49
C HIS A 176 2.52 -13.80 13.09
N TYR A 177 2.57 -15.08 12.69
CA TYR A 177 2.97 -15.43 11.34
C TYR A 177 1.89 -15.09 10.30
N PRO A 178 2.25 -14.51 9.15
CA PRO A 178 1.31 -14.44 8.04
C PRO A 178 1.05 -15.85 7.48
N PRO A 179 -0.20 -16.16 7.11
CA PRO A 179 -0.49 -17.43 6.44
C PRO A 179 0.29 -17.59 5.13
N PHE A 180 0.50 -16.50 4.40
CA PHE A 180 1.30 -16.43 3.17
C PHE A 180 1.69 -14.97 2.89
N LEU A 181 2.71 -14.76 2.06
CA LEU A 181 3.18 -13.44 1.65
C LEU A 181 2.70 -13.05 0.24
N GLN A 182 2.68 -14.01 -0.69
CA GLN A 182 2.37 -13.75 -2.09
C GLN A 182 1.19 -14.57 -2.61
N ALA A 183 1.13 -15.87 -2.32
CA ALA A 183 0.08 -16.76 -2.79
C ALA A 183 -0.27 -17.80 -1.72
N THR A 184 -1.56 -18.17 -1.65
CA THR A 184 -2.07 -19.10 -0.64
C THR A 184 -1.43 -20.50 -0.70
N ASP A 185 -0.88 -20.87 -1.86
CA ASP A 185 -0.22 -22.15 -2.17
C ASP A 185 1.31 -22.02 -2.29
N GLU A 186 1.88 -20.90 -1.82
CA GLU A 186 3.35 -20.73 -1.85
C GLU A 186 4.07 -21.78 -1.01
N VAL A 187 5.33 -22.03 -1.38
CA VAL A 187 6.19 -22.96 -0.64
C VAL A 187 6.37 -22.47 0.81
N GLU A 188 6.43 -23.42 1.75
CA GLU A 188 6.75 -23.12 3.14
C GLU A 188 8.16 -22.53 3.26
N HIS A 189 8.28 -21.45 4.02
CA HIS A 189 9.53 -20.81 4.41
C HIS A 189 9.41 -20.21 5.82
N TYR A 190 10.47 -19.58 6.31
CA TYR A 190 10.49 -19.02 7.67
C TYR A 190 9.33 -18.05 7.95
N ASP A 191 8.94 -17.26 6.96
CA ASP A 191 8.02 -16.13 7.15
C ASP A 191 6.53 -16.45 6.95
N ASN A 192 6.15 -17.71 6.66
CA ASN A 192 4.75 -18.08 6.48
C ASN A 192 4.36 -19.27 7.35
N LEU A 193 3.07 -19.54 7.47
CA LEU A 193 2.60 -20.71 8.20
C LEU A 193 2.92 -22.01 7.46
N ALA A 194 3.20 -23.06 8.24
CA ALA A 194 3.46 -24.41 7.74
C ALA A 194 2.16 -25.19 7.47
N GLU A 195 2.22 -26.13 6.50
CA GLU A 195 1.14 -27.09 6.26
C GLU A 195 1.13 -28.20 7.33
N PRO A 196 -0.03 -28.81 7.66
CA PRO A 196 -1.38 -28.54 7.15
C PRO A 196 -2.12 -27.41 7.87
N GLY A 197 -1.55 -26.81 8.91
CA GLY A 197 -2.16 -25.77 9.71
C GLY A 197 -2.53 -24.52 8.88
N ARG A 198 -1.69 -24.16 7.91
CA ARG A 198 -1.94 -23.06 6.98
C ARG A 198 -3.25 -23.25 6.20
N THR A 199 -3.41 -24.37 5.52
CA THR A 199 -4.64 -24.67 4.76
C THR A 199 -5.87 -24.64 5.66
N ARG A 200 -5.83 -25.29 6.83
CA ARG A 200 -6.93 -25.29 7.80
C ARG A 200 -7.30 -23.87 8.23
N PHE A 201 -6.31 -23.05 8.52
CA PHE A 201 -6.54 -21.67 8.95
C PHE A 201 -7.11 -20.81 7.82
N LEU A 202 -6.57 -20.91 6.60
CA LEU A 202 -7.09 -20.20 5.43
C LEU A 202 -8.55 -20.52 5.13
N ASP A 203 -8.95 -21.80 5.25
CA ASP A 203 -10.34 -22.22 5.05
C ASP A 203 -11.28 -21.64 6.12
N MET A 204 -10.80 -21.47 7.34
CA MET A 204 -11.56 -20.81 8.40
C MET A 204 -11.71 -19.31 8.19
N LEU A 205 -10.70 -18.65 7.64
CA LEU A 205 -10.68 -17.20 7.44
C LEU A 205 -11.48 -16.74 6.21
N ARG A 206 -11.49 -17.56 5.15
CA ARG A 206 -12.05 -17.21 3.84
C ARG A 206 -13.52 -16.75 3.97
N ASP A 207 -13.76 -15.50 3.62
CA ASP A 207 -15.10 -14.86 3.64
C ASP A 207 -15.78 -14.81 5.02
N ARG A 208 -15.03 -15.04 6.11
CA ARG A 208 -15.60 -15.12 7.47
C ARG A 208 -15.04 -14.11 8.46
N ALA A 209 -13.91 -13.50 8.14
CA ALA A 209 -13.38 -12.37 8.89
C ALA A 209 -13.42 -11.10 8.04
N GLU A 210 -13.47 -9.95 8.68
CA GLU A 210 -13.33 -8.67 7.98
C GLU A 210 -11.88 -8.40 7.63
N ALA A 211 -10.99 -8.61 8.60
CA ALA A 211 -9.54 -8.48 8.39
C ALA A 211 -8.74 -9.42 9.29
N VAL A 212 -7.56 -9.78 8.81
CA VAL A 212 -6.50 -10.47 9.55
C VAL A 212 -5.28 -9.57 9.59
N TYR A 213 -4.66 -9.43 10.76
CA TYR A 213 -3.43 -8.68 10.98
C TYR A 213 -2.34 -9.61 11.49
N CYS A 214 -1.16 -9.57 10.84
CA CYS A 214 0.00 -10.39 11.14
C CYS A 214 1.25 -9.52 11.34
N GLY A 215 2.25 -10.02 12.07
CA GLY A 215 3.57 -9.42 12.27
C GLY A 215 4.69 -10.24 11.64
N HIS A 216 5.76 -10.52 12.40
CA HIS A 216 6.88 -11.41 12.13
C HIS A 216 7.85 -10.95 11.03
N VAL A 217 7.33 -10.43 9.93
CA VAL A 217 8.10 -10.21 8.70
C VAL A 217 8.86 -8.89 8.70
N HIS A 218 8.49 -7.96 9.56
CA HIS A 218 9.04 -6.58 9.61
C HIS A 218 8.94 -5.85 8.29
N ASN A 219 7.93 -6.18 7.49
CA ASN A 219 7.70 -5.59 6.17
C ASN A 219 6.20 -5.53 5.89
N PHE A 220 5.77 -4.56 5.11
CA PHE A 220 4.37 -4.41 4.76
C PHE A 220 3.98 -5.30 3.57
N PHE A 221 2.93 -6.12 3.76
CA PHE A 221 2.23 -6.79 2.67
C PHE A 221 0.72 -6.66 2.84
N TYR A 222 0.03 -6.61 1.71
CA TYR A 222 -1.43 -6.62 1.67
C TYR A 222 -1.92 -7.71 0.73
N ASN A 223 -2.82 -8.54 1.19
CA ASN A 223 -3.44 -9.61 0.44
C ASN A 223 -4.94 -9.71 0.75
N ARG A 224 -5.63 -10.64 0.07
CA ARG A 224 -7.01 -11.00 0.38
C ARG A 224 -7.22 -12.51 0.35
N ILE A 225 -8.12 -12.98 1.20
CA ILE A 225 -8.56 -14.38 1.29
C ILE A 225 -10.07 -14.37 1.04
N GLY A 226 -10.48 -14.45 -0.23
CA GLY A 226 -11.86 -14.16 -0.60
C GLY A 226 -12.21 -12.69 -0.33
N THR A 227 -13.17 -12.43 0.56
CA THR A 227 -13.54 -11.06 0.99
C THR A 227 -12.80 -10.58 2.23
N THR A 228 -12.02 -11.43 2.89
CA THR A 228 -11.23 -11.11 4.07
C THR A 228 -9.94 -10.40 3.68
N ASP A 229 -9.67 -9.22 4.23
CA ASP A 229 -8.41 -8.50 4.04
C ASP A 229 -7.31 -9.08 4.92
N LEU A 230 -6.09 -9.20 4.40
CA LEU A 230 -4.90 -9.66 5.13
C LEU A 230 -3.82 -8.58 5.09
N TYR A 231 -3.44 -8.10 6.26
CA TYR A 231 -2.39 -7.10 6.45
C TYR A 231 -1.23 -7.72 7.21
N VAL A 232 -0.03 -7.69 6.62
CA VAL A 232 1.21 -7.96 7.32
C VAL A 232 1.78 -6.62 7.74
N ALA A 233 1.91 -6.40 9.04
CA ALA A 233 2.35 -5.14 9.60
C ALA A 233 3.86 -4.97 9.47
N PRO A 234 4.35 -3.75 9.19
CA PRO A 234 5.76 -3.43 9.39
C PRO A 234 6.10 -3.45 10.87
N ALA A 235 7.37 -3.63 11.19
CA ALA A 235 7.84 -3.55 12.57
C ALA A 235 7.98 -2.11 13.05
N THR A 236 8.05 -1.95 14.36
CA THR A 236 8.43 -0.68 14.98
C THR A 236 9.90 -0.64 15.41
N SER A 237 10.58 -1.78 15.47
CA SER A 237 11.97 -1.90 15.93
C SER A 237 13.01 -1.76 14.82
N ALA A 238 12.90 -2.54 13.76
CA ALA A 238 13.86 -2.61 12.66
C ALA A 238 13.25 -3.27 11.43
N VAL A 239 13.78 -2.96 10.23
CA VAL A 239 13.46 -3.65 8.97
C VAL A 239 14.37 -4.88 8.81
N ARG A 240 13.93 -5.90 8.09
CA ARG A 240 14.75 -7.08 7.76
C ARG A 240 15.51 -6.88 6.45
N HIS A 241 16.75 -7.37 6.40
CA HIS A 241 17.66 -7.23 5.24
C HIS A 241 17.22 -8.03 4.02
N ASP A 242 16.63 -9.19 4.21
CA ASP A 242 16.23 -10.11 3.13
C ASP A 242 15.20 -9.50 2.17
N TYR A 243 14.47 -8.47 2.60
CA TYR A 243 13.54 -7.73 1.75
C TYR A 243 14.16 -6.53 1.01
N ALA A 244 15.45 -6.24 1.23
CA ALA A 244 16.12 -5.13 0.56
C ALA A 244 16.17 -5.29 -0.97
N ASP A 245 16.19 -6.54 -1.45
CA ASP A 245 16.22 -6.87 -2.90
C ASP A 245 14.92 -6.49 -3.64
N MET A 246 13.83 -6.18 -2.91
CA MET A 246 12.59 -5.69 -3.52
C MET A 246 12.67 -4.25 -4.01
N PHE A 247 13.68 -3.49 -3.61
CA PHE A 247 13.81 -2.09 -3.98
C PHE A 247 14.78 -1.92 -5.13
N SER A 248 14.52 -0.96 -6.00
CA SER A 248 15.40 -0.63 -7.13
C SER A 248 16.60 0.25 -6.74
N LEU A 249 16.76 0.53 -5.47
CA LEU A 249 17.89 1.25 -4.90
C LEU A 249 18.39 0.52 -3.65
N ALA A 250 19.69 0.22 -3.61
CA ALA A 250 20.32 -0.38 -2.45
C ALA A 250 20.17 0.50 -1.20
N PRO A 251 20.02 -0.10 0.00
CA PRO A 251 20.01 0.67 1.23
C PRO A 251 21.39 1.28 1.50
N GLU A 252 21.40 2.43 2.16
CA GLU A 252 22.61 3.14 2.55
C GLU A 252 23.28 2.42 3.74
N ALA A 253 24.62 2.39 3.75
CA ALA A 253 25.39 1.76 4.84
C ALA A 253 25.09 2.41 6.21
N GLU A 254 24.86 3.72 6.22
CA GLU A 254 24.54 4.53 7.40
C GLU A 254 23.20 4.13 8.05
N THR A 255 22.33 3.48 7.31
CA THR A 255 21.05 2.94 7.82
C THR A 255 21.20 1.51 8.35
N ASP A 256 22.37 1.10 8.79
CA ASP A 256 22.66 -0.28 9.21
C ASP A 256 22.26 -1.28 8.09
N HIS A 257 22.65 -0.94 6.85
CA HIS A 257 22.31 -1.67 5.62
C HIS A 257 20.80 -1.90 5.40
N GLY A 258 19.99 -0.90 5.77
CA GLY A 258 18.53 -0.91 5.60
C GLY A 258 17.73 -1.32 6.85
N ARG A 259 18.36 -1.81 7.91
CA ARG A 259 17.63 -2.11 9.16
C ARG A 259 17.07 -0.86 9.83
N ASP A 260 17.78 0.27 9.73
CA ASP A 260 17.33 1.59 10.19
C ASP A 260 16.62 2.39 9.09
N GLN A 261 15.90 1.73 8.19
CA GLN A 261 15.06 2.40 7.19
C GLN A 261 13.80 2.95 7.88
N ARG A 262 13.94 4.10 8.52
CA ARG A 262 12.91 4.68 9.40
C ARG A 262 11.57 4.93 8.70
N SER A 263 11.58 5.28 7.41
CA SER A 263 10.36 5.47 6.62
C SER A 263 9.50 4.22 6.48
N LYS A 264 10.05 3.03 6.77
CA LYS A 264 9.36 1.74 6.74
C LYS A 264 8.88 1.28 8.12
N LEU A 265 9.28 1.97 9.19
CA LEU A 265 8.87 1.63 10.56
C LEU A 265 7.53 2.29 10.90
N GLY A 266 6.65 1.53 11.52
CA GLY A 266 5.35 2.05 11.92
C GLY A 266 4.38 1.00 12.43
N PHE A 267 3.15 1.44 12.60
CA PHE A 267 2.03 0.64 13.08
C PHE A 267 0.74 1.05 12.37
N PHE A 268 -0.34 0.31 12.55
CA PHE A 268 -1.62 0.68 11.96
C PHE A 268 -2.55 1.34 12.98
N LEU A 269 -3.27 2.35 12.53
CA LEU A 269 -4.50 2.84 13.15
C LEU A 269 -5.66 2.38 12.29
N VAL A 270 -6.60 1.64 12.88
CA VAL A 270 -7.75 1.09 12.18
C VAL A 270 -9.00 1.83 12.62
N GLU A 271 -9.71 2.41 11.67
CA GLU A 271 -11.01 3.03 11.86
C GLU A 271 -12.10 2.04 11.43
N VAL A 272 -13.03 1.75 12.33
CA VAL A 272 -14.14 0.83 12.05
C VAL A 272 -15.43 1.61 11.88
N TYR A 273 -16.04 1.43 10.73
CA TYR A 273 -17.32 2.02 10.36
C TYR A 273 -18.43 0.96 10.38
N ALA A 274 -19.66 1.36 10.22
CA ALA A 274 -20.81 0.44 10.27
C ALA A 274 -20.72 -0.73 9.27
N THR A 275 -20.10 -0.53 8.10
CA THR A 275 -20.08 -1.50 7.00
C THR A 275 -18.69 -1.90 6.52
N HIS A 276 -17.63 -1.26 6.99
CA HIS A 276 -16.25 -1.47 6.54
C HIS A 276 -15.27 -0.97 7.58
N HIS A 277 -13.99 -1.23 7.35
CA HIS A 277 -12.87 -0.65 8.08
C HIS A 277 -11.90 0.08 7.14
N VAL A 278 -11.10 0.97 7.71
CA VAL A 278 -9.98 1.64 7.01
C VAL A 278 -8.74 1.46 7.87
N THR A 279 -7.68 0.93 7.28
CA THR A 279 -6.38 0.74 7.92
C THR A 279 -5.43 1.81 7.45
N HIS A 280 -4.95 2.62 8.39
CA HIS A 280 -4.00 3.71 8.14
C HIS A 280 -2.63 3.32 8.66
N PHE A 281 -1.59 3.58 7.88
CA PHE A 281 -0.22 3.41 8.32
C PHE A 281 0.25 4.67 9.05
N ILE A 282 0.80 4.49 10.25
CA ILE A 282 1.36 5.55 11.09
C ILE A 282 2.86 5.32 11.19
N HIS A 283 3.64 6.23 10.63
CA HIS A 283 5.10 6.20 10.76
C HIS A 283 5.52 6.43 12.21
N SER A 284 6.42 5.58 12.73
CA SER A 284 6.90 5.65 14.11
C SER A 284 8.30 6.25 14.26
N TRP A 285 8.88 6.75 13.18
CA TRP A 285 10.26 7.24 13.12
C TRP A 285 10.43 8.70 13.52
N GLY A 286 9.36 9.41 13.89
CA GLY A 286 9.40 10.82 14.25
C GLY A 286 10.49 11.17 15.25
N GLU A 287 10.83 12.46 15.38
CA GLU A 287 11.79 12.91 16.38
C GLU A 287 11.27 12.64 17.78
N THR A 288 12.17 12.17 18.64
CA THR A 288 11.92 12.04 20.06
C THR A 288 12.67 13.14 20.83
N ASP A 289 12.14 13.53 21.98
CA ASP A 289 12.88 14.36 22.93
C ASP A 289 13.95 13.52 23.67
N ALA A 290 14.71 14.17 24.57
CA ALA A 290 15.74 13.51 25.37
C ALA A 290 15.18 12.43 26.34
N ALA A 291 13.86 12.42 26.55
CA ALA A 291 13.15 11.42 27.35
C ALA A 291 12.54 10.30 26.49
N GLY A 292 12.75 10.31 25.17
CA GLY A 292 12.21 9.31 24.24
C GLY A 292 10.74 9.52 23.87
N ALA A 293 10.11 10.65 24.25
CA ALA A 293 8.76 10.97 23.83
C ALA A 293 8.73 11.50 22.40
N SER A 294 7.73 11.10 21.60
CA SER A 294 7.55 11.67 20.28
C SER A 294 7.25 13.17 20.34
N LYS A 295 7.98 13.97 19.55
CA LYS A 295 7.69 15.39 19.38
C LYS A 295 6.49 15.63 18.46
N ASP A 296 6.20 14.68 17.58
CA ASP A 296 5.04 14.74 16.71
C ASP A 296 3.87 14.00 17.37
N THR A 297 3.07 14.77 18.10
CA THR A 297 1.84 14.29 18.75
C THR A 297 0.60 14.61 17.90
N SER A 298 0.77 15.24 16.74
CA SER A 298 -0.35 15.49 15.84
C SER A 298 -0.90 14.16 15.33
N ARG A 299 -2.21 14.00 15.35
CA ARG A 299 -2.89 12.87 14.70
C ARG A 299 -2.59 12.94 13.21
N PRO A 300 -1.78 12.03 12.64
CA PRO A 300 -1.61 12.01 11.22
C PRO A 300 -2.98 11.69 10.61
N VAL A 301 -3.52 12.64 9.86
CA VAL A 301 -4.74 12.40 9.11
C VAL A 301 -4.34 11.62 7.87
N ALA A 302 -4.40 10.31 7.96
CA ALA A 302 -4.28 9.48 6.78
C ALA A 302 -5.48 9.75 5.88
N SER A 303 -5.23 9.90 4.59
CA SER A 303 -6.26 10.23 3.63
C SER A 303 -7.05 8.98 3.23
N PRO A 304 -8.38 8.93 3.37
CA PRO A 304 -9.17 7.86 2.79
C PRO A 304 -8.96 7.77 1.27
N ILE A 305 -9.06 6.56 0.72
CA ILE A 305 -8.99 6.36 -0.74
C ILE A 305 -10.08 7.19 -1.42
N GLY A 306 -9.67 8.14 -2.25
CA GLY A 306 -10.55 9.07 -2.95
C GLY A 306 -10.41 10.53 -2.52
N ASP A 307 -9.72 10.84 -1.45
CA ASP A 307 -9.51 12.23 -1.01
C ASP A 307 -8.68 13.04 -2.01
N CYS A 308 -7.76 12.40 -2.71
CA CYS A 308 -6.99 13.01 -3.78
C CYS A 308 -7.80 13.28 -5.06
N SER A 309 -9.02 12.70 -5.20
CA SER A 309 -9.83 12.87 -6.42
C SER A 309 -10.14 14.34 -6.73
N PRO A 310 -10.15 14.74 -8.01
CA PRO A 310 -10.12 13.91 -9.24
C PRO A 310 -8.71 13.57 -9.74
N ILE A 311 -7.68 13.69 -8.93
CA ILE A 311 -6.29 13.43 -9.31
C ILE A 311 -6.05 11.92 -9.28
N GLY A 312 -5.40 11.42 -10.31
CA GLY A 312 -4.89 10.06 -10.45
C GLY A 312 -3.40 10.05 -10.79
N VAL A 313 -2.83 8.87 -10.87
CA VAL A 313 -1.41 8.67 -11.19
C VAL A 313 -1.21 7.60 -12.24
N ASP A 314 -0.14 7.75 -13.03
CA ASP A 314 0.32 6.75 -14.00
C ASP A 314 1.28 5.77 -13.33
N LEU A 315 0.87 4.50 -13.22
CA LEU A 315 1.70 3.42 -12.68
C LEU A 315 2.55 2.82 -13.81
N ARG A 316 3.68 3.45 -14.11
CA ARG A 316 4.63 3.03 -15.16
C ARG A 316 5.65 2.01 -14.68
N VAL A 317 5.60 1.64 -13.43
CA VAL A 317 6.49 0.66 -12.80
C VAL A 317 5.84 -0.71 -12.72
N GLY A 318 6.61 -1.73 -12.40
CA GLY A 318 6.11 -3.06 -12.05
C GLY A 318 5.45 -3.07 -10.69
N TRP A 319 4.30 -2.39 -10.56
CA TRP A 319 3.62 -2.13 -9.29
C TRP A 319 3.09 -3.38 -8.57
N SER A 320 3.09 -4.52 -9.24
CA SER A 320 2.73 -5.83 -8.71
C SER A 320 3.72 -6.92 -9.14
N ASP A 321 4.95 -6.53 -9.51
CA ASP A 321 5.99 -7.48 -9.86
C ASP A 321 6.31 -8.39 -8.68
N ILE A 322 6.60 -9.66 -9.00
CA ILE A 322 7.05 -10.65 -8.05
C ILE A 322 8.57 -10.64 -8.05
N HIS A 323 9.14 -10.40 -6.87
CA HIS A 323 10.57 -10.44 -6.62
C HIS A 323 10.95 -11.79 -5.99
N SER A 324 12.13 -12.27 -6.32
CA SER A 324 12.70 -13.51 -5.77
C SER A 324 13.76 -13.15 -4.73
N VAL A 325 13.38 -13.20 -3.44
CA VAL A 325 14.27 -12.85 -2.33
C VAL A 325 14.76 -14.09 -1.59
N ALA A 326 15.87 -13.97 -0.87
CA ALA A 326 16.43 -15.06 -0.10
C ALA A 326 15.48 -15.55 1.01
N PHE A 327 15.52 -16.84 1.36
CA PHE A 327 14.95 -17.33 2.61
C PHE A 327 15.74 -16.75 3.79
N ALA A 328 15.06 -16.44 4.89
CA ALA A 328 15.71 -15.89 6.07
C ALA A 328 16.45 -16.93 6.91
N GLY A 329 16.16 -18.22 6.75
CA GLY A 329 16.76 -19.29 7.53
C GLY A 329 18.19 -19.63 7.08
N ALA A 330 19.10 -19.80 8.02
CA ALA A 330 20.51 -20.10 7.75
C ALA A 330 20.72 -21.43 6.99
N VAL A 331 19.78 -22.35 7.08
CA VAL A 331 19.85 -23.66 6.40
C VAL A 331 19.42 -23.57 4.94
N ASP A 332 18.67 -22.50 4.58
CA ASP A 332 18.06 -22.32 3.25
C ASP A 332 18.70 -21.18 2.45
N GLU A 333 20.00 -20.97 2.59
CA GLU A 333 20.74 -19.87 1.95
C GLU A 333 20.51 -19.77 0.42
N PHE A 334 20.31 -20.92 -0.23
CA PHE A 334 20.17 -20.98 -1.70
C PHE A 334 18.71 -20.95 -2.18
N ASN A 335 17.75 -21.10 -1.29
CA ASN A 335 16.33 -21.05 -1.65
C ASN A 335 15.86 -19.59 -1.77
N ARG A 336 14.81 -19.39 -2.57
CA ARG A 336 14.20 -18.09 -2.83
C ARG A 336 12.70 -18.16 -2.63
N LYS A 337 12.13 -17.13 -2.02
CA LYS A 337 10.68 -16.94 -1.86
C LYS A 337 10.17 -15.84 -2.79
N PRO A 338 9.01 -16.03 -3.42
CA PRO A 338 8.36 -14.99 -4.19
C PRO A 338 7.67 -14.00 -3.27
N VAL A 339 7.90 -12.72 -3.47
CA VAL A 339 7.25 -11.63 -2.72
C VAL A 339 6.93 -10.45 -3.63
N ARG A 340 6.00 -9.60 -3.22
CA ARG A 340 5.73 -8.31 -3.87
C ARG A 340 6.24 -7.17 -3.00
N ASN A 341 6.52 -6.02 -3.61
CA ASN A 341 6.80 -4.81 -2.86
C ASN A 341 5.53 -3.98 -2.71
N ASP A 342 4.78 -4.22 -1.64
CA ASP A 342 3.51 -3.56 -1.39
C ASP A 342 3.63 -2.15 -0.75
N TYR A 343 4.85 -1.65 -0.49
CA TYR A 343 5.04 -0.25 -0.06
C TYR A 343 4.58 0.77 -1.09
N LEU A 344 4.57 0.41 -2.37
CA LEU A 344 3.96 1.24 -3.40
C LEU A 344 2.45 1.44 -3.14
N ILE A 345 1.75 0.37 -2.76
CA ILE A 345 0.33 0.42 -2.40
C ILE A 345 0.12 1.27 -1.14
N LEU A 346 0.99 1.10 -0.16
CA LEU A 346 0.95 1.91 1.06
C LEU A 346 1.09 3.40 0.74
N ALA A 347 2.02 3.79 -0.14
CA ALA A 347 2.18 5.17 -0.58
C ALA A 347 0.94 5.71 -1.35
N LEU A 348 0.27 4.87 -2.14
CA LEU A 348 -1.02 5.23 -2.77
C LEU A 348 -2.10 5.52 -1.71
N TRP A 349 -2.16 4.74 -0.66
CA TRP A 349 -3.12 4.93 0.44
C TRP A 349 -2.82 6.18 1.25
N GLU A 350 -1.54 6.44 1.56
CA GLU A 350 -1.13 7.66 2.26
C GLU A 350 -1.51 8.95 1.50
N LEU A 351 -1.53 8.89 0.17
CA LEU A 351 -1.93 9.99 -0.69
C LEU A 351 -3.45 10.03 -0.97
N GLY A 352 -4.21 9.05 -0.49
CA GLY A 352 -5.63 8.95 -0.79
C GLY A 352 -5.92 8.75 -2.28
N MET A 353 -5.00 8.11 -3.03
CA MET A 353 -5.12 7.89 -4.47
C MET A 353 -6.21 6.88 -4.78
N ARG A 354 -7.18 7.28 -5.60
CA ARG A 354 -8.24 6.40 -6.08
C ARG A 354 -8.00 5.97 -7.54
N HIS A 355 -7.53 6.88 -8.37
CA HIS A 355 -7.48 6.75 -9.83
C HIS A 355 -6.08 6.35 -10.26
N LEU A 356 -5.96 5.16 -10.84
CA LEU A 356 -4.70 4.53 -11.22
C LEU A 356 -4.71 4.25 -12.71
N ARG A 357 -3.70 4.69 -13.44
CA ARG A 357 -3.54 4.40 -14.86
C ARG A 357 -2.54 3.27 -15.06
N VAL A 358 -2.96 2.22 -15.78
CA VAL A 358 -2.18 1.00 -16.01
C VAL A 358 -2.29 0.53 -17.47
N PRO A 359 -1.31 -0.20 -18.02
CA PRO A 359 -1.43 -0.77 -19.35
C PRO A 359 -2.47 -1.91 -19.38
N VAL A 360 -3.09 -2.12 -20.52
CA VAL A 360 -4.09 -3.17 -20.71
C VAL A 360 -3.58 -4.58 -20.42
N ARG A 361 -2.27 -4.82 -20.56
CA ARG A 361 -1.64 -6.10 -20.22
C ARG A 361 -1.81 -6.48 -18.75
N ASP A 362 -1.94 -5.50 -17.84
CA ASP A 362 -2.10 -5.75 -16.42
C ASP A 362 -3.47 -6.37 -16.07
N LEU A 363 -4.44 -6.29 -17.00
CA LEU A 363 -5.70 -7.03 -16.86
C LEU A 363 -5.62 -8.47 -17.36
N ILE A 364 -4.56 -8.82 -18.10
CA ILE A 364 -4.38 -10.13 -18.74
C ILE A 364 -3.41 -10.99 -17.91
N ASP A 365 -2.35 -10.38 -17.39
CA ASP A 365 -1.39 -11.06 -16.53
C ASP A 365 -2.08 -11.48 -15.23
N PRO A 366 -2.11 -12.78 -14.88
CA PRO A 366 -2.82 -13.28 -13.70
C PRO A 366 -2.41 -12.60 -12.39
N ASN A 367 -1.13 -12.28 -12.22
CA ASN A 367 -0.60 -11.64 -11.02
C ASN A 367 -1.18 -10.24 -10.85
N TYR A 368 -1.14 -9.45 -11.92
CA TYR A 368 -1.68 -8.10 -11.93
C TYR A 368 -3.21 -8.07 -11.90
N ALA A 369 -3.87 -8.94 -12.68
CA ALA A 369 -5.33 -9.02 -12.73
C ALA A 369 -5.96 -9.36 -11.37
N GLY A 370 -5.32 -10.21 -10.58
CA GLY A 370 -5.69 -10.48 -9.19
C GLY A 370 -5.64 -9.20 -8.35
N ARG A 371 -4.53 -8.47 -8.43
CA ARG A 371 -4.33 -7.23 -7.67
C ARG A 371 -5.29 -6.10 -8.08
N VAL A 372 -5.64 -6.00 -9.37
CA VAL A 372 -6.68 -5.05 -9.84
C VAL A 372 -8.01 -5.32 -9.13
N ARG A 373 -8.41 -6.60 -8.98
CA ARG A 373 -9.64 -6.96 -8.24
C ARG A 373 -9.52 -6.63 -6.76
N ASP A 374 -8.40 -6.95 -6.12
CA ASP A 374 -8.16 -6.69 -4.70
C ASP A 374 -8.22 -5.19 -4.40
N LEU A 375 -7.44 -4.39 -5.12
CA LEU A 375 -7.41 -2.94 -4.94
C LEU A 375 -8.72 -2.27 -5.38
N GLY A 376 -9.34 -2.76 -6.45
CA GLY A 376 -10.66 -2.30 -6.89
C GLY A 376 -11.74 -2.51 -5.83
N SER A 377 -11.69 -3.63 -5.11
CA SER A 377 -12.57 -3.92 -3.98
C SER A 377 -12.35 -2.96 -2.79
N ARG A 378 -11.15 -2.43 -2.64
CA ARG A 378 -10.81 -1.41 -1.64
C ARG A 378 -11.19 0.01 -2.05
N GLY A 379 -11.62 0.24 -3.27
CA GLY A 379 -12.09 1.54 -3.74
C GLY A 379 -11.25 2.16 -4.86
N HIS A 380 -10.11 1.57 -5.24
CA HIS A 380 -9.34 2.04 -6.39
C HIS A 380 -10.12 1.87 -7.69
N ARG A 381 -9.78 2.70 -8.68
CA ARG A 381 -10.37 2.67 -10.03
C ARG A 381 -9.24 2.77 -11.04
N PHE A 382 -9.37 1.98 -12.10
CA PHE A 382 -8.31 1.80 -13.08
C PHE A 382 -8.70 2.44 -14.43
N THR A 383 -7.90 3.39 -14.89
CA THR A 383 -7.85 3.82 -16.28
C THR A 383 -6.88 2.92 -17.01
N VAL A 384 -7.37 2.16 -17.96
CA VAL A 384 -6.56 1.23 -18.73
C VAL A 384 -6.14 1.89 -20.03
N PHE A 385 -4.89 1.73 -20.47
CA PHE A 385 -4.46 2.27 -21.76
C PHE A 385 -3.93 1.20 -22.72
N SER A 386 -4.12 1.45 -24.03
CA SER A 386 -3.65 0.61 -25.13
C SER A 386 -3.16 1.48 -26.29
N TYR A 387 -2.25 0.95 -27.11
CA TYR A 387 -1.77 1.61 -28.34
C TYR A 387 -2.59 1.23 -29.59
N GLU A 388 -3.61 0.43 -29.41
CA GLU A 388 -4.58 0.03 -30.44
C GLU A 388 -5.86 -0.41 -29.75
N LEU A 389 -6.94 -0.59 -30.50
CA LEU A 389 -8.14 -1.18 -29.92
C LEU A 389 -7.85 -2.63 -29.51
N PRO A 390 -8.06 -2.99 -28.23
CA PRO A 390 -7.84 -4.35 -27.75
C PRO A 390 -8.67 -5.36 -28.55
N ASN A 391 -8.15 -6.58 -28.73
CA ASN A 391 -8.89 -7.68 -29.37
C ASN A 391 -10.10 -8.13 -28.51
N CYS A 392 -10.99 -8.93 -29.09
CA CYS A 392 -12.25 -9.33 -28.45
C CYS A 392 -12.04 -10.00 -27.06
N ALA A 393 -11.03 -10.87 -26.92
CA ALA A 393 -10.77 -11.54 -25.64
C ALA A 393 -10.35 -10.55 -24.54
N VAL A 394 -9.57 -9.55 -24.88
CA VAL A 394 -9.17 -8.48 -23.95
C VAL A 394 -10.35 -7.54 -23.65
N GLN A 395 -11.20 -7.26 -24.63
CA GLN A 395 -12.44 -6.50 -24.41
C GLN A 395 -13.39 -7.21 -23.45
N GLU A 396 -13.53 -8.53 -23.55
CA GLU A 396 -14.30 -9.34 -22.60
C GLU A 396 -13.71 -9.22 -21.17
N GLN A 397 -12.39 -9.25 -21.03
CA GLN A 397 -11.72 -9.08 -19.74
C GLN A 397 -11.95 -7.68 -19.15
N ILE A 398 -11.86 -6.63 -19.97
CA ILE A 398 -12.19 -5.26 -19.55
C ILE A 398 -13.64 -5.19 -19.06
N SER A 399 -14.57 -5.76 -19.82
CA SER A 399 -16.00 -5.79 -19.48
C SER A 399 -16.27 -6.55 -18.19
N ALA A 400 -15.60 -7.69 -17.97
CA ALA A 400 -15.68 -8.47 -16.73
C ALA A 400 -15.16 -7.70 -15.51
N MET A 401 -14.29 -6.71 -15.70
CA MET A 401 -13.73 -5.84 -14.67
C MET A 401 -14.35 -4.43 -14.66
N SER A 402 -15.45 -4.18 -15.35
CA SER A 402 -16.08 -2.85 -15.47
C SER A 402 -16.48 -2.22 -14.13
N GLY A 403 -16.61 -3.01 -13.04
CA GLY A 403 -16.79 -2.49 -11.69
C GLY A 403 -15.55 -1.78 -11.13
N PHE A 404 -14.36 -2.04 -11.69
CA PHE A 404 -13.06 -1.51 -11.26
C PHE A 404 -12.39 -0.67 -12.34
N VAL A 405 -12.59 -1.00 -13.62
CA VAL A 405 -12.11 -0.24 -14.78
C VAL A 405 -13.07 0.92 -15.04
N GLU A 406 -12.58 2.14 -14.87
CA GLU A 406 -13.38 3.36 -15.03
C GLU A 406 -13.25 3.98 -16.43
N ALA A 407 -12.19 3.67 -17.18
CA ALA A 407 -11.98 4.17 -18.53
C ALA A 407 -10.96 3.31 -19.30
N LEU A 408 -11.10 3.33 -20.64
CA LEU A 408 -10.10 2.86 -21.61
C LEU A 408 -9.57 4.04 -22.41
N GLU A 409 -8.25 4.25 -22.40
CA GLU A 409 -7.56 5.20 -23.28
C GLU A 409 -6.93 4.45 -24.46
N ILE A 410 -7.31 4.81 -25.68
CA ILE A 410 -6.74 4.23 -26.91
C ILE A 410 -5.83 5.28 -27.54
N THR A 411 -4.53 4.99 -27.61
CA THR A 411 -3.55 5.85 -28.25
C THR A 411 -3.34 5.41 -29.70
N CYS A 412 -3.63 6.30 -30.66
CA CYS A 412 -3.53 6.04 -32.07
C CYS A 412 -2.92 7.23 -32.85
N ARG A 413 -2.53 7.01 -34.12
CA ARG A 413 -2.12 8.10 -35.00
C ARG A 413 -3.33 8.90 -35.47
N MET A 414 -3.12 10.17 -35.84
CA MET A 414 -4.21 10.99 -36.37
C MET A 414 -4.86 10.39 -37.61
N GLU A 415 -4.07 9.80 -38.50
CA GLU A 415 -4.56 9.14 -39.73
C GLU A 415 -5.48 7.94 -39.48
N ASP A 416 -5.40 7.33 -38.30
CA ASP A 416 -6.19 6.17 -37.88
C ASP A 416 -7.39 6.54 -36.98
N LEU A 417 -7.56 7.82 -36.64
CA LEU A 417 -8.47 8.30 -35.58
C LEU A 417 -9.92 7.91 -35.86
N GLU A 418 -10.43 8.17 -37.07
CA GLU A 418 -11.81 7.85 -37.47
C GLU A 418 -12.07 6.33 -37.50
N ASP A 419 -11.13 5.55 -38.04
CA ASP A 419 -11.24 4.09 -38.10
C ASP A 419 -11.25 3.46 -36.71
N ILE A 420 -10.38 3.91 -35.85
CA ILE A 420 -10.32 3.46 -34.43
C ILE A 420 -11.60 3.85 -33.71
N ALA A 421 -12.09 5.08 -33.88
CA ALA A 421 -13.33 5.55 -33.24
C ALA A 421 -14.54 4.73 -33.67
N LYS A 422 -14.66 4.40 -34.96
CA LYS A 422 -15.70 3.54 -35.48
C LYS A 422 -15.62 2.14 -34.88
N LYS A 423 -14.45 1.50 -34.95
CA LYS A 423 -14.23 0.16 -34.39
C LYS A 423 -14.49 0.12 -32.88
N ALA A 424 -14.09 1.16 -32.16
CA ALA A 424 -14.34 1.28 -30.71
C ALA A 424 -15.83 1.42 -30.40
N SER A 425 -16.57 2.19 -31.20
CA SER A 425 -18.03 2.32 -31.09
C SER A 425 -18.79 1.03 -31.33
N ASP A 426 -18.29 0.20 -32.27
CA ASP A 426 -18.85 -1.11 -32.58
C ASP A 426 -18.38 -2.23 -31.65
N SER A 427 -17.52 -1.92 -30.66
CA SER A 427 -16.91 -2.90 -29.78
C SER A 427 -17.84 -3.31 -28.61
N THR A 428 -17.56 -4.46 -28.02
CA THR A 428 -18.35 -5.02 -26.88
C THR A 428 -18.20 -4.21 -25.59
N ILE A 429 -17.18 -3.34 -25.49
CA ILE A 429 -16.96 -2.45 -24.35
C ILE A 429 -17.70 -1.11 -24.48
N ALA A 430 -18.15 -0.76 -25.71
CA ALA A 430 -18.88 0.48 -25.92
C ALA A 430 -20.17 0.52 -25.06
N GLY A 431 -20.37 1.63 -24.35
CA GLY A 431 -21.49 1.81 -23.43
C GLY A 431 -21.30 1.18 -22.04
N ASN A 432 -20.31 0.29 -21.85
CA ASN A 432 -20.01 -0.32 -20.55
C ASN A 432 -18.84 0.35 -19.84
N VAL A 433 -17.81 0.78 -20.60
CA VAL A 433 -16.64 1.48 -20.09
C VAL A 433 -16.41 2.74 -20.93
N PRO A 434 -16.23 3.91 -20.31
CA PRO A 434 -15.88 5.15 -21.01
C PRO A 434 -14.60 4.98 -21.85
N ILE A 435 -14.64 5.41 -23.13
CA ILE A 435 -13.51 5.29 -24.06
C ILE A 435 -13.02 6.69 -24.44
N PHE A 436 -11.71 6.88 -24.30
CA PHE A 436 -11.01 8.13 -24.64
C PHE A 436 -9.99 7.88 -25.76
N LEU A 437 -9.92 8.80 -26.73
CA LEU A 437 -8.86 8.78 -27.72
C LEU A 437 -7.68 9.65 -27.31
N SER A 438 -6.50 9.13 -27.54
CA SER A 438 -5.21 9.76 -27.28
C SER A 438 -4.38 9.82 -28.56
N LYS A 439 -3.91 11.01 -28.94
CA LYS A 439 -3.04 11.19 -30.09
C LYS A 439 -1.65 10.62 -29.81
N LEU A 440 -1.17 9.71 -30.64
CA LEU A 440 0.23 9.27 -30.64
C LEU A 440 1.11 10.40 -31.23
N ARG A 441 2.09 10.83 -30.47
CA ARG A 441 3.03 11.88 -30.87
C ARG A 441 4.34 11.24 -31.34
N LEU A 442 4.62 11.36 -32.64
CA LEU A 442 5.83 10.84 -33.24
C LEU A 442 7.00 11.82 -33.05
N SER A 443 8.22 11.32 -33.17
CA SER A 443 9.44 12.15 -33.08
C SER A 443 9.51 13.26 -34.14
N ALA A 444 8.85 13.08 -35.30
CA ALA A 444 8.72 14.10 -36.32
C ALA A 444 7.87 15.31 -35.88
N ASP A 445 6.97 15.11 -34.91
CA ASP A 445 6.12 16.17 -34.33
C ASP A 445 6.81 16.95 -33.19
N ALA A 446 7.96 16.46 -32.74
CA ALA A 446 8.80 17.13 -31.77
C ALA A 446 9.84 17.98 -32.52
N ALA A 447 9.92 19.27 -32.23
CA ALA A 447 11.02 20.08 -32.72
C ALA A 447 12.34 19.46 -32.25
N HIS A 448 13.05 18.79 -33.16
CA HIS A 448 14.39 18.27 -32.92
C HIS A 448 15.36 19.44 -32.90
N ASP A 449 15.88 19.77 -31.74
CA ASP A 449 16.99 20.73 -31.61
C ASP A 449 18.37 20.06 -31.72
N GLY A 450 18.41 18.81 -32.20
CA GLY A 450 19.63 18.05 -32.48
C GLY A 450 20.36 17.48 -31.26
N ASN A 451 20.03 17.91 -30.04
CA ASN A 451 20.74 17.55 -28.81
C ASN A 451 19.87 16.75 -27.81
N ARG A 452 18.63 16.46 -28.15
CA ARG A 452 17.71 15.75 -27.26
C ARG A 452 17.30 14.41 -27.80
N PHE A 453 17.32 13.42 -26.94
CA PHE A 453 16.84 12.09 -27.23
C PHE A 453 15.36 12.00 -26.88
N ALA A 454 14.49 11.87 -27.88
CA ALA A 454 13.06 11.65 -27.66
C ALA A 454 12.76 10.13 -27.62
N HIS A 455 13.09 9.48 -26.50
CA HIS A 455 12.86 8.03 -26.37
C HIS A 455 11.57 7.66 -25.63
N PHE A 456 10.81 8.64 -25.18
CA PHE A 456 9.50 8.37 -24.59
C PHE A 456 8.43 8.41 -25.66
N ILE A 457 7.53 7.44 -25.62
CA ILE A 457 6.29 7.56 -26.37
C ILE A 457 5.50 8.70 -25.75
N ARG A 458 5.26 9.71 -26.54
CA ARG A 458 4.44 10.84 -26.18
C ARG A 458 3.04 10.62 -26.71
N HIS A 459 2.05 10.97 -25.95
CA HIS A 459 0.66 10.83 -26.34
C HIS A 459 -0.16 12.01 -25.80
N GLY A 460 -1.41 12.09 -26.25
CA GLY A 460 -2.35 13.13 -25.86
C GLY A 460 -2.31 14.35 -26.76
N PHE A 461 -3.46 15.01 -26.89
CA PHE A 461 -3.61 16.27 -27.58
C PHE A 461 -3.06 17.43 -26.75
N ARG A 462 -2.76 18.55 -27.37
CA ARG A 462 -2.36 19.79 -26.70
C ARG A 462 -3.31 20.93 -27.08
N VAL A 463 -3.51 21.86 -26.17
CA VAL A 463 -4.31 23.05 -26.42
C VAL A 463 -3.72 23.83 -27.61
N GLY A 464 -4.58 24.24 -28.55
CA GLY A 464 -4.20 25.02 -29.72
C GLY A 464 -3.67 24.22 -30.92
N GLU A 465 -3.66 22.90 -30.88
CA GLU A 465 -3.30 22.08 -32.03
C GLU A 465 -4.38 22.14 -33.13
N HIS A 466 -3.95 22.13 -34.38
CA HIS A 466 -4.83 22.29 -35.54
C HIS A 466 -5.79 21.11 -35.76
N ASP A 467 -5.40 19.92 -35.35
CA ASP A 467 -6.15 18.66 -35.50
C ASP A 467 -7.18 18.40 -34.36
N LEU A 468 -7.27 19.30 -33.36
CA LEU A 468 -8.27 19.18 -32.32
C LEU A 468 -9.72 19.29 -32.84
N ALA A 469 -9.98 20.10 -33.85
CA ALA A 469 -11.31 20.25 -34.40
C ALA A 469 -11.81 18.93 -35.01
N GLU A 470 -10.96 18.24 -35.78
CA GLU A 470 -11.23 16.92 -36.31
C GLU A 470 -11.48 15.89 -35.17
N ALA A 471 -10.64 15.90 -34.12
CA ALA A 471 -10.80 14.99 -32.99
C ALA A 471 -12.13 15.23 -32.24
N PHE A 472 -12.58 16.47 -32.09
CA PHE A 472 -13.90 16.78 -31.52
C PHE A 472 -15.05 16.26 -32.39
N ASP A 473 -14.95 16.44 -33.70
CA ASP A 473 -15.96 15.93 -34.63
C ASP A 473 -16.06 14.40 -34.57
N VAL A 474 -14.93 13.70 -34.49
CA VAL A 474 -14.89 12.24 -34.35
C VAL A 474 -15.55 11.80 -33.04
N VAL A 475 -15.25 12.43 -31.90
CA VAL A 475 -15.86 12.07 -30.61
C VAL A 475 -17.36 12.33 -30.63
N ARG A 476 -17.82 13.48 -31.15
CA ARG A 476 -19.25 13.84 -31.20
C ARG A 476 -20.07 12.88 -32.08
N ASN A 477 -19.46 12.32 -33.13
CA ASN A 477 -20.12 11.41 -34.08
C ASN A 477 -19.92 9.92 -33.79
N SER A 478 -19.46 9.57 -32.59
CA SER A 478 -19.13 8.21 -32.13
C SER A 478 -19.67 7.92 -30.74
N ALA A 479 -19.51 6.68 -30.28
CA ALA A 479 -19.83 6.28 -28.88
C ALA A 479 -18.68 6.56 -27.89
N LEU A 480 -17.73 7.41 -28.26
CA LEU A 480 -16.60 7.77 -27.41
C LEU A 480 -17.00 8.80 -26.36
N THR A 481 -16.28 8.79 -25.23
CA THR A 481 -16.57 9.67 -24.09
C THR A 481 -15.78 10.98 -24.16
N GLY A 482 -14.57 10.95 -24.74
CA GLY A 482 -13.72 12.14 -24.77
C GLY A 482 -12.30 11.93 -25.29
N LEU A 483 -11.45 12.87 -24.96
CA LEU A 483 -10.06 12.95 -25.40
C LEU A 483 -9.07 12.92 -24.24
N VAL A 484 -7.87 12.45 -24.54
CA VAL A 484 -6.71 12.54 -23.65
C VAL A 484 -5.86 13.73 -24.06
N PHE A 485 -5.62 14.64 -23.14
CA PHE A 485 -4.71 15.79 -23.29
C PHE A 485 -3.39 15.52 -22.56
N SER A 486 -2.32 16.16 -23.01
CA SER A 486 -1.03 16.16 -22.32
C SER A 486 -0.51 17.56 -22.11
N ILE A 487 0.01 17.83 -20.91
CA ILE A 487 0.64 19.08 -20.54
C ILE A 487 2.13 18.81 -20.31
N PRO A 488 3.01 19.21 -21.26
CA PRO A 488 4.46 19.08 -21.10
C PRO A 488 4.94 19.88 -19.89
N GLU A 489 6.06 19.46 -19.34
CA GLU A 489 6.68 20.09 -18.18
C GLU A 489 7.00 21.58 -18.41
N ALA A 490 7.38 21.96 -19.63
CA ALA A 490 7.78 23.33 -19.96
C ALA A 490 6.63 24.36 -19.96
N VAL A 491 5.36 23.93 -19.83
CA VAL A 491 4.21 24.85 -19.85
C VAL A 491 3.47 24.82 -18.50
N PRO A 492 2.86 25.97 -18.07
CA PRO A 492 2.13 26.04 -16.79
C PRO A 492 1.01 25.00 -16.70
N ALA A 493 0.95 24.25 -15.62
CA ALA A 493 -0.07 23.22 -15.44
C ALA A 493 -1.46 23.82 -15.19
N SER A 494 -1.57 24.83 -14.32
CA SER A 494 -2.84 25.42 -13.91
C SER A 494 -3.61 26.07 -15.06
N GLU A 495 -2.94 26.87 -15.89
CA GLU A 495 -3.57 27.57 -17.03
C GLU A 495 -4.05 26.57 -18.09
N ASN A 496 -3.24 25.52 -18.36
CA ASN A 496 -3.61 24.51 -19.36
C ASN A 496 -4.75 23.62 -18.86
N ILE A 497 -4.76 23.22 -17.58
CA ILE A 497 -5.89 22.48 -16.99
C ILE A 497 -7.17 23.29 -17.09
N ALA A 498 -7.15 24.58 -16.73
CA ALA A 498 -8.31 25.46 -16.85
C ALA A 498 -8.79 25.62 -18.31
N SER A 499 -7.86 25.76 -19.26
CA SER A 499 -8.18 25.85 -20.68
C SER A 499 -8.83 24.54 -21.20
N ILE A 500 -8.30 23.38 -20.81
CA ILE A 500 -8.86 22.08 -21.20
C ILE A 500 -10.24 21.87 -20.58
N ASP A 501 -10.45 22.27 -19.33
CA ASP A 501 -11.76 22.22 -18.68
C ASP A 501 -12.81 23.06 -19.42
N GLN A 502 -12.42 24.27 -19.86
CA GLN A 502 -13.30 25.09 -20.67
C GLN A 502 -13.61 24.47 -22.04
N ILE A 503 -12.60 23.88 -22.69
CA ILE A 503 -12.78 23.12 -23.96
C ILE A 503 -13.75 21.96 -23.72
N ALA A 504 -13.54 21.15 -22.70
CA ALA A 504 -14.38 20.00 -22.37
C ALA A 504 -15.86 20.39 -22.14
N LYS A 505 -16.08 21.54 -21.49
CA LYS A 505 -17.43 22.12 -21.31
C LYS A 505 -18.05 22.56 -22.62
N ASN A 506 -17.30 23.30 -23.45
CA ASN A 506 -17.79 23.86 -24.73
C ASN A 506 -18.11 22.74 -25.73
N GLU A 507 -17.22 21.74 -25.84
CA GLU A 507 -17.37 20.61 -26.77
C GLU A 507 -18.25 19.47 -26.21
N GLN A 508 -18.71 19.59 -24.96
CA GLN A 508 -19.55 18.61 -24.26
C GLN A 508 -18.93 17.20 -24.15
N ILE A 509 -17.59 17.12 -24.09
CA ILE A 509 -16.82 15.90 -23.93
C ILE A 509 -16.26 15.78 -22.52
N CYS A 510 -15.73 14.59 -22.16
CA CYS A 510 -14.86 14.43 -20.99
C CYS A 510 -13.39 14.54 -21.41
N ALA A 511 -12.52 14.86 -20.46
CA ALA A 511 -11.09 15.00 -20.72
C ALA A 511 -10.24 14.28 -19.64
N HIS A 512 -9.29 13.47 -20.07
CA HIS A 512 -8.18 13.04 -19.25
C HIS A 512 -6.98 13.94 -19.53
N VAL A 513 -6.35 14.44 -18.52
CA VAL A 513 -5.24 15.42 -18.62
C VAL A 513 -3.99 14.84 -17.96
N HIS A 514 -3.04 14.44 -18.78
CA HIS A 514 -1.75 13.92 -18.32
C HIS A 514 -0.79 15.07 -18.09
N VAL A 515 -0.39 15.27 -16.84
CA VAL A 515 0.56 16.30 -16.44
C VAL A 515 1.94 15.66 -16.26
N GLN A 516 2.88 16.00 -17.14
CA GLN A 516 4.26 15.59 -16.99
C GLN A 516 4.89 16.33 -15.80
N LEU A 517 5.41 15.61 -14.83
CA LEU A 517 6.00 16.17 -13.61
C LEU A 517 7.43 16.64 -13.83
N ALA A 518 8.18 15.93 -14.68
CA ALA A 518 9.59 16.17 -14.96
C ALA A 518 9.82 16.35 -16.46
N GLY A 519 10.85 17.08 -16.82
CA GLY A 519 11.30 17.31 -18.19
C GLY A 519 12.01 16.10 -18.80
N GLU A 520 12.67 16.34 -19.92
CA GLU A 520 13.34 15.30 -20.69
C GLU A 520 14.85 15.29 -20.49
N ASP A 521 15.37 16.23 -19.72
CA ASP A 521 16.78 16.28 -19.36
C ASP A 521 17.02 15.56 -18.02
N PRO A 522 17.47 14.29 -18.06
CA PRO A 522 17.63 13.50 -16.84
C PRO A 522 18.71 14.05 -15.91
N ALA A 523 19.69 14.78 -16.44
CA ALA A 523 20.77 15.34 -15.63
C ALA A 523 20.29 16.51 -14.74
N VAL A 524 19.33 17.27 -15.23
CA VAL A 524 18.71 18.40 -14.48
C VAL A 524 17.64 17.86 -13.53
N GLU A 525 16.78 16.97 -14.00
CA GLU A 525 15.58 16.52 -13.27
C GLU A 525 15.90 15.74 -12.00
N LEU A 526 17.00 15.00 -11.95
CA LEU A 526 17.42 14.27 -10.74
C LEU A 526 17.75 15.17 -9.55
N THR A 527 17.97 16.46 -9.77
CA THR A 527 18.44 17.42 -8.75
C THR A 527 17.41 18.51 -8.39
N GLU A 528 16.39 18.73 -9.22
CA GLU A 528 15.46 19.87 -9.07
C GLU A 528 14.09 19.50 -8.45
N GLU A 529 14.06 19.00 -7.23
CA GLU A 529 12.82 18.66 -6.52
C GLU A 529 11.86 19.84 -6.32
N THR A 530 12.38 21.08 -6.24
CA THR A 530 11.56 22.29 -6.04
C THR A 530 10.59 22.52 -7.20
N ARG A 531 11.04 22.26 -8.42
CA ARG A 531 10.23 22.42 -9.64
C ARG A 531 9.09 21.41 -9.69
N THR A 532 9.40 20.13 -9.47
CA THR A 532 8.40 19.05 -9.43
C THR A 532 7.36 19.31 -8.33
N ARG A 533 7.79 19.78 -7.16
CA ARG A 533 6.92 20.16 -6.05
C ARG A 533 5.92 21.27 -6.44
N GLY A 534 6.42 22.38 -7.02
CA GLY A 534 5.58 23.50 -7.46
C GLY A 534 4.56 23.06 -8.52
N ARG A 535 4.98 22.21 -9.45
CA ARG A 535 4.13 21.68 -10.50
C ARG A 535 3.00 20.79 -9.98
N VAL A 536 3.28 19.95 -9.00
CA VAL A 536 2.26 19.12 -8.33
C VAL A 536 1.26 20.02 -7.59
N GLU A 537 1.72 21.06 -6.93
CA GLU A 537 0.85 22.02 -6.24
C GLU A 537 -0.10 22.75 -7.22
N GLU A 538 0.43 23.24 -8.34
CA GLU A 538 -0.37 23.88 -9.40
C GLU A 538 -1.41 22.92 -9.98
N ALA A 539 -0.98 21.71 -10.35
CA ALA A 539 -1.85 20.70 -10.94
C ALA A 539 -2.97 20.26 -9.98
N ALA A 540 -2.64 20.08 -8.70
CA ALA A 540 -3.59 19.64 -7.69
C ALA A 540 -4.68 20.71 -7.46
N LYS A 541 -4.30 21.95 -7.26
CA LYS A 541 -5.25 23.06 -7.08
C LYS A 541 -6.17 23.21 -8.29
N ALA A 542 -5.59 23.24 -9.50
CA ALA A 542 -6.36 23.38 -10.72
C ALA A 542 -7.30 22.17 -10.97
N ALA A 543 -6.88 20.96 -10.62
CA ALA A 543 -7.72 19.77 -10.74
C ALA A 543 -8.94 19.84 -9.81
N TRP A 544 -8.78 20.34 -8.60
CA TRP A 544 -9.90 20.48 -7.65
C TRP A 544 -10.87 21.60 -8.00
N ASP A 545 -10.44 22.60 -8.75
CA ASP A 545 -11.28 23.70 -9.25
C ASP A 545 -11.98 23.36 -10.56
N ALA A 546 -11.53 22.30 -11.26
CA ALA A 546 -12.09 21.88 -12.53
C ALA A 546 -13.45 21.16 -12.38
N SER A 547 -14.17 21.04 -13.50
CA SER A 547 -15.45 20.33 -13.55
C SER A 547 -15.30 18.81 -13.41
N GLU A 548 -16.42 18.13 -13.12
CA GLU A 548 -16.48 16.66 -13.04
C GLU A 548 -16.15 15.95 -14.36
N LYS A 549 -16.13 16.68 -15.47
CA LYS A 549 -15.76 16.16 -16.80
C LYS A 549 -14.26 15.93 -16.96
N LEU A 550 -13.44 16.43 -16.03
CA LEU A 550 -12.00 16.43 -16.14
C LEU A 550 -11.37 15.55 -15.08
N ARG A 551 -10.41 14.72 -15.50
CA ARG A 551 -9.50 13.94 -14.65
C ARG A 551 -8.06 14.32 -14.93
N VAL A 552 -7.32 14.66 -13.87
CA VAL A 552 -5.88 14.93 -13.97
C VAL A 552 -5.10 13.67 -13.58
N ILE A 553 -4.15 13.26 -14.41
CA ILE A 553 -3.26 12.13 -14.18
C ILE A 553 -1.83 12.65 -14.11
N LEU A 554 -1.20 12.48 -12.96
CA LEU A 554 0.20 12.86 -12.76
C LEU A 554 1.11 11.75 -13.35
N ASP A 555 2.00 12.14 -14.23
CA ASP A 555 2.96 11.24 -14.88
C ASP A 555 4.36 11.58 -14.36
N THR A 556 4.91 10.81 -13.43
CA THR A 556 4.55 9.45 -13.01
C THR A 556 4.36 9.37 -11.50
N PHE A 557 3.89 8.20 -10.99
CA PHE A 557 3.78 7.96 -9.54
C PHE A 557 5.13 7.70 -8.88
N CYS A 558 5.91 6.77 -9.42
CA CYS A 558 7.18 6.33 -8.84
C CYS A 558 8.35 6.64 -9.78
N ASP A 559 9.50 6.98 -9.18
CA ASP A 559 10.76 7.08 -9.92
C ASP A 559 11.09 5.74 -10.58
N HIS A 560 11.44 5.78 -11.84
CA HIS A 560 11.91 4.59 -12.56
C HIS A 560 12.90 4.92 -13.66
N ASP A 561 13.76 3.96 -13.96
CA ASP A 561 14.70 4.03 -15.06
C ASP A 561 14.22 3.25 -16.28
N ARG A 562 14.48 3.83 -17.43
CA ARG A 562 14.39 3.13 -18.72
C ARG A 562 15.67 3.44 -19.51
N GLY A 563 16.76 2.78 -19.14
CA GLY A 563 18.07 3.07 -19.70
C GLY A 563 18.53 4.49 -19.33
N TYR A 564 18.69 5.35 -20.34
CA TYR A 564 19.14 6.74 -20.14
C TYR A 564 18.04 7.73 -19.70
N PHE A 565 16.80 7.26 -19.50
CA PHE A 565 15.64 8.13 -19.32
C PHE A 565 14.95 7.86 -18.00
N PRO A 566 15.51 8.33 -16.87
CA PRO A 566 14.80 8.27 -15.60
C PRO A 566 13.57 9.17 -15.65
N ARG A 567 12.47 8.69 -15.08
CA ARG A 567 11.31 9.51 -14.75
C ARG A 567 11.28 9.73 -13.26
N ILE A 568 10.89 10.94 -12.86
CA ILE A 568 10.80 11.35 -11.48
C ILE A 568 9.33 11.48 -11.12
N GLY A 569 8.93 10.83 -10.03
CA GLY A 569 7.57 10.74 -9.57
C GLY A 569 7.32 11.40 -8.22
N LEU A 570 6.20 11.00 -7.61
CA LEU A 570 5.80 11.40 -6.26
C LEU A 570 6.53 10.61 -5.18
N VAL A 571 6.97 9.40 -5.51
CA VAL A 571 7.74 8.51 -4.63
C VAL A 571 9.05 8.11 -5.31
N ASP A 572 10.05 7.87 -4.50
CA ASP A 572 11.37 7.44 -4.96
C ASP A 572 11.44 5.92 -5.25
N ARG A 573 12.63 5.41 -5.57
CA ARG A 573 12.88 4.00 -5.87
C ARG A 573 12.81 3.06 -4.67
N ARG A 574 12.70 3.62 -3.47
CA ARG A 574 12.42 2.87 -2.23
C ARG A 574 10.97 3.02 -1.80
N TYR A 575 10.15 3.65 -2.63
CA TYR A 575 8.74 3.97 -2.38
C TYR A 575 8.52 4.87 -1.16
N ASP A 576 9.47 5.78 -0.92
CA ASP A 576 9.33 6.86 0.04
C ASP A 576 8.79 8.13 -0.66
N LEU A 577 7.93 8.88 0.02
CA LEU A 577 7.39 10.11 -0.54
C LEU A 577 8.51 11.14 -0.75
N ARG A 578 8.70 11.56 -2.01
CA ARG A 578 9.53 12.71 -2.36
C ARG A 578 8.91 14.02 -1.88
N SER A 579 9.62 15.14 -2.01
CA SER A 579 9.08 16.45 -1.64
C SER A 579 7.77 16.79 -2.38
N ALA A 580 7.62 16.35 -3.62
CA ALA A 580 6.39 16.48 -4.41
C ALA A 580 5.24 15.64 -3.82
N GLY A 581 5.49 14.39 -3.44
CA GLY A 581 4.52 13.52 -2.77
C GLY A 581 4.10 14.07 -1.40
N LYS A 582 5.05 14.52 -0.59
CA LYS A 582 4.78 15.18 0.70
C LYS A 582 3.93 16.44 0.54
N THR A 583 4.18 17.22 -0.52
CA THR A 583 3.37 18.39 -0.84
C THR A 583 1.93 18.02 -1.19
N LEU A 584 1.75 17.00 -2.04
CA LEU A 584 0.42 16.51 -2.37
C LEU A 584 -0.33 16.00 -1.14
N LYS A 585 0.33 15.21 -0.28
CA LYS A 585 -0.23 14.73 0.99
C LYS A 585 -0.74 15.89 1.84
N ARG A 586 0.10 16.89 2.09
CA ARG A 586 -0.26 18.10 2.85
C ARG A 586 -1.47 18.81 2.25
N LEU A 587 -1.51 19.02 0.94
CA LEU A 587 -2.63 19.68 0.27
C LEU A 587 -3.94 18.88 0.40
N VAL A 588 -3.88 17.55 0.30
CA VAL A 588 -5.04 16.66 0.52
C VAL A 588 -5.55 16.79 1.95
N GLU A 589 -4.66 16.78 2.93
CA GLU A 589 -4.98 16.96 4.35
C GLU A 589 -5.63 18.34 4.62
N GLU A 590 -5.03 19.43 4.12
CA GLU A 590 -5.56 20.80 4.23
C GLU A 590 -6.98 20.90 3.66
N ARG A 591 -7.20 20.28 2.48
CA ARG A 591 -8.52 20.24 1.84
C ARG A 591 -9.54 19.45 2.65
N ALA A 592 -9.14 18.31 3.21
CA ALA A 592 -9.99 17.49 4.06
C ALA A 592 -10.44 18.26 5.31
N HIS A 593 -9.50 18.96 5.97
CA HIS A 593 -9.80 19.82 7.12
C HIS A 593 -10.74 20.98 6.77
N ALA A 594 -10.51 21.68 5.65
CA ALA A 594 -11.38 22.77 5.20
C ALA A 594 -12.83 22.29 4.95
N ASN A 595 -12.99 21.11 4.34
CA ASN A 595 -14.31 20.52 4.09
C ASN A 595 -15.01 20.08 5.39
N SER A 596 -14.27 19.59 6.38
CA SER A 596 -14.82 19.17 7.68
C SER A 596 -15.26 20.38 8.53
N ALA A 597 -14.60 21.52 8.38
CA ALA A 597 -14.96 22.76 9.08
C ALA A 597 -16.18 23.49 8.45
N ALA A 598 -16.52 23.15 7.20
CA ALA A 598 -17.65 23.75 6.47
C ALA A 598 -18.98 23.01 6.69
N HIS A 599 -18.93 21.84 7.33
CA HIS A 599 -20.08 21.02 7.73
C HIS A 599 -20.24 20.94 9.24
#